data_7169327f1dfe4254675fdf1356091927
#
_entry.id   7169327f1dfe4254675fdf1356091927
#
_cell.length_a   1.000
_cell.length_b   1.000
_cell.length_c   1.000
_cell.angle_alpha   90.00
_cell.angle_beta   90.00
_cell.angle_gamma   90.00
#
_symmetry.space_group_name_H-M   'P 1'
#
loop_
_entity.id
_entity.type
_entity.pdbx_description
1 polymer ?
#
loop_
_entity_poly.entity_id
_entity_poly.type
_entity_poly.pdbx_seq_one_letter_code
_entity_poly.pdbx_strand_id
1 'polypeptide(L)'
;MADGAGMAGVPLDVSGRKPGAAGGIHAVDSDAAVVVDAVHAAQGVRVVDSSGLNHILPVEAGQTLAQTIWLSGELSPPALCSGLGRCGACRVRFLEGTPEPCDADSAILGAEAVRGGWRLACRHAAVAGMVVELPPPPSEKRKRMDIRPDAGPFRLAVDLGTTSIHWHLLDGTGHEAASGQALNPQMGAGSEVVSRLAAARNQEGRERLGHLVIRFLQRVVSDVGVPVAELCIAGNTAMTSILLNEDVAGLCAAPYRLTEPGGRTAELPGLPPAWIPPQPAPFVGGDISAGMAALLYGEPPEFPFLLADMGTNGEFVLALDKERSFIASVPLGPSLEGIGLRYGGVADTGSVSGFRLGPFGLSPVVIGNTEPKRICGTGYLSLLDALLRTGFLDATGRLASASVSPLAARLLGTVERGAAGWSLPLPGGMELAGADVEEILKVKAAFSLALESLLAASGLESRALARVCLGGALGEHMPETALERLGFLPQGLQARTVAEGNTSLRGAALLLTRPELRERLVRWSSGCTLVDLAARPDFTALYMRHMVFG
;
A
#
# COMPACT_ATOMS: atom_id res chain seq x y z
N MET A 1 -63.19 26.74 16.08
CA MET A 1 -63.90 25.61 16.66
C MET A 1 -62.82 24.79 17.31
N ALA A 2 -62.54 25.03 18.53
CA ALA A 2 -63.08 24.43 19.74
C ALA A 2 -62.57 22.99 19.88
N ASP A 3 -62.01 22.48 20.84
CA ASP A 3 -61.72 22.67 22.26
C ASP A 3 -60.79 21.54 22.64
N GLY A 4 -59.93 21.48 23.56
CA GLY A 4 -59.87 22.08 24.87
C GLY A 4 -59.47 21.04 25.90
N ALA A 5 -58.65 21.43 26.85
CA ALA A 5 -58.51 20.92 28.21
C ALA A 5 -57.72 19.58 28.41
N GLY A 6 -56.90 19.40 29.39
CA GLY A 6 -56.53 20.19 30.56
C GLY A 6 -55.69 19.36 31.52
N MET A 7 -54.75 20.01 32.12
CA MET A 7 -54.22 19.95 33.47
C MET A 7 -54.43 18.71 34.35
N ALA A 8 -53.34 18.27 34.99
CA ALA A 8 -53.22 18.26 36.44
C ALA A 8 -51.77 17.99 36.88
N GLY A 9 -51.15 18.96 37.50
CA GLY A 9 -49.95 18.80 38.32
C GLY A 9 -50.31 18.47 39.77
N VAL A 10 -49.40 17.87 40.51
CA VAL A 10 -49.36 17.81 42.01
C VAL A 10 -47.91 17.68 42.46
N PRO A 11 -47.55 18.09 43.68
CA PRO A 11 -46.44 18.98 43.95
C PRO A 11 -45.24 18.32 44.68
N LEU A 12 -44.17 19.10 44.75
CA LEU A 12 -43.00 18.88 45.58
C LEU A 12 -43.36 18.85 47.08
N ASP A 13 -42.75 17.92 47.83
CA ASP A 13 -42.56 18.06 49.29
C ASP A 13 -41.07 17.96 49.64
N VAL A 14 -40.64 18.96 50.38
CA VAL A 14 -39.30 19.17 50.90
C VAL A 14 -39.33 18.89 52.40
N SER A 15 -38.60 17.87 52.86
CA SER A 15 -38.16 17.88 54.24
C SER A 15 -36.89 17.05 54.47
N GLY A 16 -35.88 17.71 54.94
CA GLY A 16 -34.54 17.18 55.22
C GLY A 16 -34.41 16.35 56.47
N ARG A 17 -33.35 15.57 56.50
CA ARG A 17 -32.52 15.27 57.68
C ARG A 17 -31.19 14.61 57.28
N LYS A 18 -30.07 15.16 57.69
CA LYS A 18 -28.76 14.53 57.93
C LYS A 18 -28.57 14.32 59.45
N PRO A 19 -27.54 13.61 59.94
CA PRO A 19 -26.65 12.56 59.39
C PRO A 19 -26.51 11.33 60.31
N GLY A 20 -25.85 10.30 59.81
CA GLY A 20 -25.41 9.16 60.67
C GLY A 20 -24.37 8.30 59.95
N ALA A 21 -23.20 8.19 60.56
CA ALA A 21 -22.01 7.53 60.04
C ALA A 21 -22.06 6.00 60.21
N ALA A 22 -21.23 5.35 59.40
CA ALA A 22 -20.44 4.15 59.62
C ALA A 22 -20.75 2.95 58.75
N GLY A 23 -19.77 2.53 57.95
CA GLY A 23 -19.30 1.16 57.87
C GLY A 23 -19.96 0.25 56.80
N GLY A 24 -19.21 -0.08 55.79
CA GLY A 24 -19.49 -1.20 54.94
C GLY A 24 -18.81 -1.09 53.60
N ILE A 25 -17.56 -1.53 53.52
CA ILE A 25 -16.89 -1.84 52.26
C ILE A 25 -17.59 -3.08 51.73
N HIS A 26 -18.50 -2.91 50.78
CA HIS A 26 -18.97 -4.04 49.98
C HIS A 26 -17.91 -4.37 48.93
N ALA A 27 -17.31 -5.55 49.08
CA ALA A 27 -16.53 -6.20 48.07
C ALA A 27 -17.38 -6.27 46.77
N VAL A 28 -16.89 -5.64 45.69
CA VAL A 28 -17.48 -5.77 44.37
C VAL A 28 -17.23 -7.21 43.95
N ASP A 29 -18.31 -7.95 43.70
CA ASP A 29 -18.35 -9.36 43.28
C ASP A 29 -17.38 -9.58 42.10
N SER A 30 -16.24 -10.21 42.38
CA SER A 30 -15.30 -10.67 41.37
C SER A 30 -15.92 -11.71 40.40
N ASP A 31 -17.00 -12.37 40.83
CA ASP A 31 -17.69 -13.38 40.04
C ASP A 31 -18.58 -12.77 38.93
N ALA A 32 -19.12 -11.58 39.12
CA ALA A 32 -19.93 -10.93 38.10
C ALA A 32 -19.09 -10.45 36.91
N ALA A 33 -17.88 -9.94 37.15
CA ALA A 33 -16.94 -9.53 36.10
C ALA A 33 -16.44 -10.75 35.30
N VAL A 34 -16.14 -11.86 35.97
CA VAL A 34 -15.70 -13.11 35.32
C VAL A 34 -16.83 -13.76 34.49
N VAL A 35 -18.09 -13.66 34.93
CA VAL A 35 -19.26 -14.18 34.20
C VAL A 35 -19.56 -13.31 32.96
N VAL A 36 -19.43 -12.01 33.07
CA VAL A 36 -19.63 -11.08 31.92
C VAL A 36 -18.53 -11.30 30.89
N ASP A 37 -17.26 -11.44 31.27
CA ASP A 37 -16.16 -11.77 30.38
C ASP A 37 -16.33 -13.14 29.70
N ALA A 38 -16.83 -14.16 30.42
CA ALA A 38 -17.08 -15.49 29.85
C ALA A 38 -18.23 -15.51 28.84
N VAL A 39 -19.30 -14.72 29.05
CA VAL A 39 -20.42 -14.62 28.12
C VAL A 39 -20.02 -13.83 26.85
N HIS A 40 -19.21 -12.78 26.98
CA HIS A 40 -18.69 -12.05 25.83
C HIS A 40 -17.64 -12.87 25.06
N ALA A 41 -16.79 -13.63 25.74
CA ALA A 41 -15.82 -14.54 25.12
C ALA A 41 -16.51 -15.65 24.29
N ALA A 42 -17.72 -16.06 24.65
CA ALA A 42 -18.52 -17.01 23.87
C ALA A 42 -19.13 -16.41 22.58
N GLN A 43 -19.12 -15.09 22.43
CA GLN A 43 -19.72 -14.39 21.29
C GLN A 43 -18.71 -13.86 20.27
N GLY A 44 -17.40 -13.92 20.53
CA GLY A 44 -16.37 -13.36 19.67
C GLY A 44 -15.05 -14.11 19.70
N VAL A 45 -14.06 -13.58 18.96
CA VAL A 45 -12.67 -14.00 19.04
C VAL A 45 -11.96 -13.12 20.07
N ARG A 46 -11.26 -13.74 21.00
CA ARG A 46 -10.38 -13.04 21.94
C ARG A 46 -8.98 -12.94 21.36
N VAL A 47 -8.51 -11.72 21.21
CA VAL A 47 -7.17 -11.41 20.66
C VAL A 47 -6.32 -10.80 21.76
N VAL A 48 -5.20 -11.40 22.06
CA VAL A 48 -4.18 -10.89 22.98
C VAL A 48 -3.15 -10.14 22.15
N ASP A 49 -3.00 -8.86 22.37
CA ASP A 49 -2.00 -8.05 21.66
C ASP A 49 -0.59 -8.22 22.28
N SER A 50 0.40 -7.63 21.64
CA SER A 50 1.81 -7.71 22.07
C SER A 50 2.10 -7.07 23.43
N SER A 51 1.16 -6.26 23.98
CA SER A 51 1.24 -5.70 25.33
C SER A 51 0.58 -6.59 26.39
N GLY A 52 -0.11 -7.66 25.94
CA GLY A 52 -0.88 -8.56 26.79
C GLY A 52 -2.33 -8.11 27.05
N LEU A 53 -2.78 -7.03 26.38
CA LEU A 53 -4.17 -6.58 26.49
C LEU A 53 -5.09 -7.47 25.69
N ASN A 54 -6.27 -7.77 26.24
CA ASN A 54 -7.29 -8.59 25.61
C ASN A 54 -8.32 -7.73 24.87
N HIS A 55 -8.58 -8.09 23.61
CA HIS A 55 -9.61 -7.51 22.76
C HIS A 55 -10.61 -8.60 22.39
N ILE A 56 -11.91 -8.33 22.53
CA ILE A 56 -12.98 -9.26 22.12
C ILE A 56 -13.58 -8.70 20.82
N LEU A 57 -13.35 -9.41 19.72
CA LEU A 57 -13.78 -8.98 18.39
C LEU A 57 -15.01 -9.77 17.95
N PRO A 58 -16.09 -9.11 17.50
CA PRO A 58 -17.27 -9.78 16.98
C PRO A 58 -16.92 -10.58 15.71
N VAL A 59 -17.52 -11.76 15.58
CA VAL A 59 -17.35 -12.62 14.42
C VAL A 59 -18.46 -12.35 13.42
N GLU A 60 -18.09 -11.98 12.20
CA GLU A 60 -19.00 -11.88 11.07
C GLU A 60 -18.89 -13.13 10.18
N ALA A 61 -20.03 -13.67 9.77
CA ALA A 61 -20.06 -14.87 8.94
C ALA A 61 -19.31 -14.67 7.61
N GLY A 62 -18.44 -15.62 7.27
CA GLY A 62 -17.66 -15.57 6.02
C GLY A 62 -16.35 -14.80 6.11
N GLN A 63 -16.05 -14.14 7.22
CA GLN A 63 -14.75 -13.49 7.42
C GLN A 63 -13.68 -14.49 7.83
N THR A 64 -12.47 -14.27 7.33
CA THR A 64 -11.27 -14.90 7.88
C THR A 64 -10.88 -14.23 9.19
N LEU A 65 -10.12 -14.95 10.02
CA LEU A 65 -9.60 -14.39 11.27
C LEU A 65 -8.75 -13.12 11.02
N ALA A 66 -7.99 -13.08 9.94
CA ALA A 66 -7.24 -11.88 9.55
C ALA A 66 -8.18 -10.70 9.29
N GLN A 67 -9.27 -10.90 8.55
CA GLN A 67 -10.25 -9.83 8.28
C GLN A 67 -10.91 -9.34 9.55
N THR A 68 -11.33 -10.26 10.44
CA THR A 68 -11.92 -9.91 11.74
C THR A 68 -10.98 -9.05 12.58
N ILE A 69 -9.69 -9.42 12.66
CA ILE A 69 -8.68 -8.65 13.42
C ILE A 69 -8.46 -7.28 12.77
N TRP A 70 -8.28 -7.22 11.46
CA TRP A 70 -8.01 -5.97 10.75
C TRP A 70 -9.16 -4.98 10.77
N LEU A 71 -10.36 -5.48 10.52
CA LEU A 71 -11.55 -4.64 10.41
C LEU A 71 -12.06 -4.14 11.76
N SER A 72 -11.54 -4.65 12.88
CA SER A 72 -11.79 -4.08 14.21
C SER A 72 -11.29 -2.63 14.33
N GLY A 73 -10.24 -2.27 13.57
CA GLY A 73 -9.60 -0.96 13.64
C GLY A 73 -8.78 -0.73 14.92
N GLU A 74 -8.76 -1.70 15.83
CA GLU A 74 -8.02 -1.63 17.10
C GLU A 74 -6.65 -2.27 16.99
N LEU A 75 -6.53 -3.27 16.11
CA LEU A 75 -5.36 -4.11 15.94
C LEU A 75 -4.90 -4.09 14.49
N SER A 76 -3.60 -4.10 14.26
CA SER A 76 -3.01 -4.02 12.91
C SER A 76 -1.92 -5.07 12.70
N PRO A 77 -2.27 -6.37 12.59
CA PRO A 77 -1.29 -7.34 12.15
C PRO A 77 -0.98 -7.09 10.66
N PRO A 78 0.26 -7.22 10.20
CA PRO A 78 0.60 -6.99 8.81
C PRO A 78 0.03 -8.10 7.92
N ALA A 79 -0.74 -7.76 6.87
CA ALA A 79 -1.18 -8.69 5.84
C ALA A 79 -0.76 -8.14 4.47
N LEU A 80 0.20 -8.79 3.82
CA LEU A 80 0.83 -8.26 2.61
C LEU A 80 0.37 -8.95 1.33
N CYS A 81 -0.30 -10.12 1.40
CA CYS A 81 -0.66 -10.92 0.23
C CYS A 81 -2.17 -11.12 0.04
N SER A 82 -3.01 -10.19 0.48
CA SER A 82 -4.48 -10.22 0.30
C SER A 82 -5.15 -11.55 0.67
N GLY A 83 -4.64 -12.25 1.68
CA GLY A 83 -5.22 -13.52 2.09
C GLY A 83 -4.78 -14.75 1.29
N LEU A 84 -3.81 -14.61 0.37
CA LEU A 84 -3.31 -15.73 -0.43
C LEU A 84 -2.51 -16.77 0.36
N GLY A 85 -2.16 -16.49 1.61
CA GLY A 85 -1.38 -17.41 2.45
C GLY A 85 0.09 -17.54 2.05
N ARG A 86 0.67 -16.55 1.38
CA ARG A 86 2.03 -16.62 0.80
C ARG A 86 3.09 -15.85 1.57
N CYS A 87 2.72 -14.77 2.30
CA CYS A 87 3.72 -13.87 2.91
C CYS A 87 4.07 -14.19 4.36
N GLY A 88 3.29 -15.00 5.08
CA GLY A 88 3.49 -15.30 6.49
C GLY A 88 3.23 -14.14 7.46
N ALA A 89 2.90 -12.95 6.96
CA ALA A 89 2.78 -11.75 7.77
C ALA A 89 1.58 -11.76 8.72
N CYS A 90 0.47 -12.41 8.33
CA CYS A 90 -0.75 -12.54 9.13
C CYS A 90 -0.71 -13.70 10.15
N ARG A 91 0.50 -14.17 10.50
CA ARG A 91 0.63 -15.25 11.46
C ARG A 91 0.12 -14.84 12.85
N VAL A 92 -0.65 -15.72 13.47
CA VAL A 92 -1.12 -15.60 14.85
C VAL A 92 -0.84 -16.89 15.60
N ARG A 93 -0.67 -16.81 16.90
CA ARG A 93 -0.53 -18.00 17.74
C ARG A 93 -1.86 -18.29 18.41
N PHE A 94 -2.41 -19.47 18.18
CA PHE A 94 -3.60 -19.92 18.87
C PHE A 94 -3.26 -20.38 20.27
N LEU A 95 -3.97 -19.85 21.24
CA LEU A 95 -3.93 -20.27 22.64
C LEU A 95 -5.08 -21.23 22.95
N GLU A 96 -6.26 -20.99 22.35
CA GLU A 96 -7.44 -21.85 22.43
C GLU A 96 -8.16 -21.90 21.07
N GLY A 97 -8.83 -23.01 20.78
CA GLY A 97 -9.59 -23.17 19.53
C GLY A 97 -8.71 -23.30 18.29
N THR A 98 -7.52 -23.89 18.42
CA THR A 98 -6.56 -24.06 17.31
C THR A 98 -7.15 -24.90 16.18
N PRO A 99 -7.30 -24.35 14.95
CA PRO A 99 -7.78 -25.12 13.81
C PRO A 99 -6.71 -26.08 13.29
N GLU A 100 -7.14 -27.11 12.55
CA GLU A 100 -6.21 -27.97 11.82
C GLU A 100 -5.37 -27.13 10.84
N PRO A 101 -4.07 -27.42 10.71
CA PRO A 101 -3.21 -26.69 9.80
C PRO A 101 -3.59 -26.96 8.34
N CYS A 102 -3.61 -25.91 7.53
CA CYS A 102 -3.71 -26.05 6.08
C CYS A 102 -2.33 -26.15 5.43
N ASP A 103 -2.30 -26.52 4.14
CA ASP A 103 -1.03 -26.64 3.39
C ASP A 103 -0.18 -25.36 3.42
N ALA A 104 -0.83 -24.19 3.35
CA ALA A 104 -0.14 -22.90 3.41
C ALA A 104 0.53 -22.65 4.78
N ASP A 105 -0.09 -23.08 5.88
CA ASP A 105 0.54 -22.97 7.20
C ASP A 105 1.85 -23.75 7.25
N SER A 106 1.81 -25.00 6.78
CA SER A 106 2.98 -25.87 6.77
C SER A 106 4.08 -25.38 5.85
N ALA A 107 3.71 -24.90 4.66
CA ALA A 107 4.63 -24.42 3.65
C ALA A 107 5.34 -23.11 4.06
N ILE A 108 4.61 -22.19 4.73
CA ILE A 108 5.12 -20.85 5.04
C ILE A 108 5.70 -20.73 6.45
N LEU A 109 5.07 -21.37 7.44
CA LEU A 109 5.50 -21.24 8.83
C LEU A 109 6.47 -22.34 9.26
N GLY A 110 6.46 -23.47 8.55
CA GLY A 110 7.24 -24.66 8.89
C GLY A 110 6.64 -25.49 10.03
N ALA A 111 7.05 -26.76 10.09
CA ALA A 111 6.46 -27.75 10.99
C ALA A 111 6.60 -27.41 12.49
N GLU A 112 7.66 -26.74 12.89
CA GLU A 112 7.90 -26.38 14.29
C GLU A 112 6.92 -25.28 14.74
N ALA A 113 6.76 -24.21 13.96
CA ALA A 113 5.80 -23.14 14.27
C ALA A 113 4.37 -23.66 14.26
N VAL A 114 4.01 -24.52 13.31
CA VAL A 114 2.69 -25.16 13.23
C VAL A 114 2.40 -25.98 14.49
N ARG A 115 3.36 -26.78 14.98
CA ARG A 115 3.24 -27.51 16.26
C ARG A 115 3.14 -26.57 17.47
N GLY A 116 3.75 -25.40 17.39
CA GLY A 116 3.68 -24.33 18.40
C GLY A 116 2.36 -23.54 18.41
N GLY A 117 1.36 -23.95 17.62
CA GLY A 117 0.05 -23.29 17.54
C GLY A 117 -0.02 -22.10 16.58
N TRP A 118 1.03 -21.86 15.79
CA TRP A 118 1.01 -20.78 14.80
C TRP A 118 0.21 -21.16 13.55
N ARG A 119 -0.61 -20.21 13.07
CA ARG A 119 -1.41 -20.34 11.84
C ARG A 119 -1.40 -19.01 11.09
N LEU A 120 -1.68 -19.08 9.81
CA LEU A 120 -1.92 -17.92 8.96
C LEU A 120 -3.38 -17.47 9.11
N ALA A 121 -3.63 -16.41 9.84
CA ALA A 121 -4.98 -15.93 10.13
C ALA A 121 -5.85 -15.71 8.87
N CYS A 122 -5.25 -15.42 7.72
CA CYS A 122 -5.95 -15.26 6.46
C CYS A 122 -6.44 -16.57 5.83
N ARG A 123 -6.01 -17.73 6.36
CA ARG A 123 -6.39 -19.06 5.83
C ARG A 123 -7.42 -19.78 6.70
N HIS A 124 -7.78 -19.19 7.82
CA HIS A 124 -8.73 -19.76 8.77
C HIS A 124 -9.89 -18.81 8.99
N ALA A 125 -11.12 -19.37 9.03
CA ALA A 125 -12.32 -18.62 9.39
C ALA A 125 -12.25 -18.15 10.85
N ALA A 126 -12.80 -16.99 11.14
CA ALA A 126 -13.02 -16.55 12.50
C ALA A 126 -14.17 -17.35 13.12
N VAL A 127 -13.95 -17.91 14.29
CA VAL A 127 -14.96 -18.67 15.04
C VAL A 127 -14.99 -18.16 16.48
N ALA A 128 -16.18 -17.91 17.01
CA ALA A 128 -16.35 -17.48 18.39
C ALA A 128 -15.74 -18.50 19.37
N GLY A 129 -15.10 -17.99 20.42
CA GLY A 129 -14.39 -18.82 21.40
C GLY A 129 -12.92 -19.10 21.05
N MET A 130 -12.44 -18.72 19.87
CA MET A 130 -11.00 -18.74 19.58
C MET A 130 -10.26 -17.70 20.43
N VAL A 131 -9.07 -18.09 20.91
CA VAL A 131 -8.14 -17.19 21.61
C VAL A 131 -6.83 -17.18 20.86
N VAL A 132 -6.40 -16.02 20.41
CA VAL A 132 -5.17 -15.86 19.63
C VAL A 132 -4.27 -14.76 20.18
N GLU A 133 -2.98 -14.95 20.08
CA GLU A 133 -1.94 -13.99 20.42
C GLU A 133 -1.35 -13.41 19.13
N LEU A 134 -1.22 -12.08 19.09
CA LEU A 134 -0.57 -11.37 17.96
C LEU A 134 0.94 -11.24 18.19
N PRO A 135 1.75 -11.44 17.15
CA PRO A 135 3.15 -11.04 17.21
C PRO A 135 3.26 -9.51 17.38
N PRO A 136 4.39 -9.01 17.90
CA PRO A 136 4.65 -7.58 17.94
C PRO A 136 4.44 -6.97 16.54
N PRO A 137 3.78 -5.79 16.45
CA PRO A 137 3.62 -5.11 15.18
C PRO A 137 4.99 -4.76 14.59
N PRO A 138 5.11 -4.68 13.25
CA PRO A 138 6.30 -4.10 12.64
C PRO A 138 6.52 -2.71 13.22
N SER A 139 7.75 -2.40 13.60
CA SER A 139 8.07 -1.08 14.12
C SER A 139 7.73 -0.02 13.07
N GLU A 140 6.89 0.95 13.42
CA GLU A 140 6.71 2.15 12.62
C GLU A 140 8.07 2.82 12.46
N LYS A 141 8.48 3.07 11.21
CA LYS A 141 9.70 3.83 10.95
C LYS A 141 9.38 5.30 11.18
N ARG A 142 9.63 5.80 12.38
CA ARG A 142 9.54 7.22 12.70
C ARG A 142 10.94 7.81 12.78
N LYS A 143 11.21 8.78 11.94
CA LYS A 143 12.39 9.63 12.08
C LYS A 143 11.95 10.83 12.92
N ARG A 144 12.28 10.81 14.21
CA ARG A 144 11.99 11.93 15.10
C ARG A 144 13.07 12.98 14.88
N MET A 145 12.72 14.09 14.26
CA MET A 145 13.53 15.29 14.22
C MET A 145 13.18 16.20 15.40
N ASP A 146 13.96 17.26 15.60
CA ASP A 146 13.79 18.19 16.71
C ASP A 146 12.58 19.10 16.45
N ILE A 147 11.41 18.74 16.99
CA ILE A 147 10.19 19.53 16.89
C ILE A 147 10.30 20.70 17.90
N ARG A 148 10.42 21.91 17.39
CA ARG A 148 10.41 23.13 18.22
C ARG A 148 9.01 23.69 18.25
N PRO A 149 8.32 23.72 19.41
CA PRO A 149 6.92 24.14 19.51
C PRO A 149 6.66 25.57 19.01
N ASP A 150 7.66 26.44 19.07
CA ASP A 150 7.62 27.83 18.61
C ASP A 150 7.84 28.01 17.09
N ALA A 151 8.18 26.94 16.37
CA ALA A 151 8.38 26.96 14.92
C ALA A 151 7.08 26.82 14.11
N GLY A 152 5.89 26.89 14.74
CA GLY A 152 4.60 26.80 14.05
C GLY A 152 4.27 27.99 13.15
N PRO A 153 3.19 27.92 12.37
CA PRO A 153 2.17 26.86 12.37
C PRO A 153 2.66 25.57 11.71
N PHE A 154 2.37 24.43 12.35
CA PHE A 154 2.70 23.13 11.78
C PHE A 154 1.63 22.66 10.80
N ARG A 155 2.04 21.95 9.77
CA ARG A 155 1.16 21.37 8.74
C ARG A 155 1.58 19.92 8.46
N LEU A 156 0.63 19.05 8.10
CA LEU A 156 0.90 17.64 7.86
C LEU A 156 0.65 17.28 6.40
N ALA A 157 1.72 16.98 5.68
CA ALA A 157 1.65 16.38 4.35
C ALA A 157 1.48 14.85 4.49
N VAL A 158 0.56 14.28 3.73
CA VAL A 158 0.24 12.85 3.75
C VAL A 158 0.18 12.31 2.32
N ASP A 159 0.87 11.22 2.09
CA ASP A 159 0.73 10.36 0.93
C ASP A 159 -0.03 9.11 1.34
N LEU A 160 -1.29 9.02 0.89
CA LEU A 160 -2.23 7.94 1.21
C LEU A 160 -2.17 6.87 0.13
N GLY A 161 -1.12 6.05 0.16
CA GLY A 161 -0.95 4.93 -0.76
C GLY A 161 -1.84 3.73 -0.41
N THR A 162 -1.99 2.82 -1.37
CA THR A 162 -2.72 1.56 -1.19
C THR A 162 -2.05 0.65 -0.17
N THR A 163 -0.74 0.54 -0.20
CA THR A 163 0.06 -0.35 0.66
C THR A 163 0.55 0.36 1.92
N SER A 164 1.01 1.60 1.79
CA SER A 164 1.60 2.37 2.88
C SER A 164 1.09 3.79 2.91
N ILE A 165 1.13 4.40 4.10
CA ILE A 165 0.89 5.82 4.34
C ILE A 165 2.20 6.44 4.76
N HIS A 166 2.62 7.50 4.06
CA HIS A 166 3.80 8.29 4.41
C HIS A 166 3.34 9.69 4.83
N TRP A 167 4.04 10.29 5.78
CA TRP A 167 3.71 11.63 6.23
C TRP A 167 4.93 12.45 6.63
N HIS A 168 4.84 13.78 6.39
CA HIS A 168 5.80 14.77 6.85
C HIS A 168 5.09 15.85 7.67
N LEU A 169 5.57 16.11 8.88
CA LEU A 169 5.21 17.29 9.64
C LEU A 169 6.13 18.42 9.21
N LEU A 170 5.55 19.51 8.73
CA LEU A 170 6.25 20.72 8.30
C LEU A 170 6.11 21.79 9.34
N ASP A 171 7.19 22.52 9.64
CA ASP A 171 7.18 23.72 10.46
C ASP A 171 6.64 24.94 9.70
N GLY A 172 6.57 26.10 10.36
CA GLY A 172 6.08 27.35 9.77
C GLY A 172 6.90 27.86 8.58
N THR A 173 8.14 27.41 8.44
CA THR A 173 9.04 27.74 7.31
C THR A 173 8.93 26.72 6.18
N GLY A 174 8.23 25.61 6.41
CA GLY A 174 8.08 24.53 5.45
C GLY A 174 9.16 23.45 5.51
N HIS A 175 10.05 23.48 6.50
CA HIS A 175 11.01 22.42 6.73
C HIS A 175 10.36 21.21 7.41
N GLU A 176 10.88 20.02 7.11
CA GLU A 176 10.46 18.78 7.75
C GLU A 176 10.91 18.76 9.22
N ALA A 177 9.94 18.83 10.14
CA ALA A 177 10.15 18.73 11.58
C ALA A 177 10.06 17.29 12.09
N ALA A 178 9.25 16.46 11.44
CA ALA A 178 9.15 15.03 11.68
C ALA A 178 8.60 14.29 10.48
N SER A 179 8.88 13.00 10.38
CA SER A 179 8.30 12.15 9.34
C SER A 179 8.02 10.74 9.83
N GLY A 180 7.16 10.03 9.11
CA GLY A 180 6.87 8.65 9.41
C GLY A 180 6.27 7.89 8.25
N GLN A 181 6.29 6.57 8.40
CA GLN A 181 5.73 5.63 7.45
C GLN A 181 5.05 4.50 8.22
N ALA A 182 3.88 4.10 7.76
CA ALA A 182 3.15 2.95 8.29
C ALA A 182 2.47 2.18 7.14
N LEU A 183 2.13 0.92 7.39
CA LEU A 183 1.24 0.19 6.49
C LEU A 183 -0.14 0.82 6.52
N ASN A 184 -0.81 0.85 5.36
CA ASN A 184 -2.18 1.33 5.28
C ASN A 184 -3.10 0.42 6.12
N PRO A 185 -3.83 0.94 7.11
CA PRO A 185 -4.66 0.13 8.00
C PRO A 185 -5.84 -0.55 7.28
N GLN A 186 -6.13 -0.21 6.04
CA GLN A 186 -7.16 -0.85 5.23
C GLN A 186 -6.70 -2.17 4.58
N MET A 187 -5.44 -2.58 4.74
CA MET A 187 -4.90 -3.76 4.07
C MET A 187 -5.62 -5.06 4.40
N GLY A 188 -6.33 -5.14 5.53
CA GLY A 188 -7.17 -6.27 5.89
C GLY A 188 -8.34 -6.52 4.94
N ALA A 189 -8.83 -5.48 4.25
CA ALA A 189 -9.85 -5.59 3.21
C ALA A 189 -9.28 -5.98 1.84
N GLY A 190 -7.95 -6.05 1.72
CA GLY A 190 -7.24 -6.43 0.50
C GLY A 190 -6.02 -5.55 0.25
N SER A 191 -4.97 -6.10 -0.38
CA SER A 191 -3.76 -5.34 -0.74
C SER A 191 -3.93 -4.51 -2.01
N GLU A 192 -4.94 -4.81 -2.82
CA GLU A 192 -5.17 -4.17 -4.11
C GLU A 192 -6.39 -3.24 -4.08
N VAL A 193 -6.38 -2.25 -4.95
CA VAL A 193 -7.47 -1.28 -5.11
C VAL A 193 -8.81 -1.97 -5.36
N VAL A 194 -8.84 -3.00 -6.21
CA VAL A 194 -10.09 -3.72 -6.57
C VAL A 194 -10.74 -4.39 -5.36
N SER A 195 -9.94 -5.04 -4.51
CA SER A 195 -10.44 -5.68 -3.27
C SER A 195 -11.04 -4.65 -2.31
N ARG A 196 -10.42 -3.49 -2.18
CA ARG A 196 -10.92 -2.40 -1.33
C ARG A 196 -12.16 -1.75 -1.88
N LEU A 197 -12.23 -1.54 -3.19
CA LEU A 197 -13.44 -1.07 -3.86
C LEU A 197 -14.60 -2.05 -3.65
N ALA A 198 -14.34 -3.37 -3.74
CA ALA A 198 -15.35 -4.39 -3.46
C ALA A 198 -15.86 -4.30 -2.01
N ALA A 199 -14.98 -4.12 -1.03
CA ALA A 199 -15.33 -3.95 0.38
C ALA A 199 -16.05 -2.60 0.65
N ALA A 200 -15.78 -1.57 -0.16
CA ALA A 200 -16.35 -0.22 -0.04
C ALA A 200 -17.65 -0.03 -0.84
N ARG A 201 -18.18 -1.05 -1.51
CA ARG A 201 -19.39 -0.91 -2.37
C ARG A 201 -20.62 -0.43 -1.61
N ASN A 202 -20.81 -0.85 -0.37
CA ASN A 202 -21.87 -0.37 0.49
C ASN A 202 -21.38 0.72 1.44
N GLN A 203 -22.30 1.49 2.00
CA GLN A 203 -21.98 2.62 2.88
C GLN A 203 -21.22 2.17 4.12
N GLU A 204 -21.64 1.08 4.77
CA GLU A 204 -21.01 0.56 5.99
C GLU A 204 -19.55 0.19 5.76
N GLY A 205 -19.24 -0.50 4.65
CA GLY A 205 -17.86 -0.85 4.30
C GLY A 205 -17.00 0.39 4.01
N ARG A 206 -17.55 1.40 3.32
CA ARG A 206 -16.83 2.68 3.09
C ARG A 206 -16.53 3.40 4.39
N GLU A 207 -17.54 3.56 5.25
CA GLU A 207 -17.39 4.22 6.55
C GLU A 207 -16.37 3.50 7.41
N ARG A 208 -16.42 2.16 7.47
CA ARG A 208 -15.45 1.34 8.20
C ARG A 208 -14.02 1.58 7.68
N LEU A 209 -13.81 1.47 6.38
CA LEU A 209 -12.49 1.68 5.78
C LEU A 209 -11.98 3.12 5.93
N GLY A 210 -12.85 4.11 5.75
CA GLY A 210 -12.52 5.52 5.98
C GLY A 210 -12.12 5.79 7.43
N HIS A 211 -12.87 5.26 8.39
CA HIS A 211 -12.56 5.37 9.81
C HIS A 211 -11.19 4.82 10.20
N LEU A 212 -10.72 3.72 9.56
CA LEU A 212 -9.39 3.19 9.84
C LEU A 212 -8.29 4.21 9.52
N VAL A 213 -8.40 4.90 8.38
CA VAL A 213 -7.43 5.93 7.97
C VAL A 213 -7.57 7.16 8.87
N ILE A 214 -8.79 7.61 9.15
CA ILE A 214 -9.04 8.77 10.02
C ILE A 214 -8.43 8.53 11.41
N ARG A 215 -8.66 7.38 12.04
CA ARG A 215 -8.05 7.03 13.33
C ARG A 215 -6.52 7.00 13.27
N PHE A 216 -5.95 6.49 12.19
CA PHE A 216 -4.51 6.51 12.00
C PHE A 216 -3.98 7.94 11.96
N LEU A 217 -4.59 8.82 11.17
CA LEU A 217 -4.20 10.22 11.06
C LEU A 217 -4.41 10.99 12.38
N GLN A 218 -5.49 10.72 13.10
CA GLN A 218 -5.73 11.30 14.44
C GLN A 218 -4.60 10.93 15.43
N ARG A 219 -4.14 9.65 15.40
CA ARG A 219 -2.99 9.23 16.20
C ARG A 219 -1.72 9.96 15.79
N VAL A 220 -1.45 10.08 14.49
CA VAL A 220 -0.27 10.82 13.99
C VAL A 220 -0.32 12.28 14.49
N VAL A 221 -1.47 12.96 14.33
CA VAL A 221 -1.65 14.35 14.78
C VAL A 221 -1.49 14.48 16.30
N SER A 222 -1.97 13.51 17.06
CA SER A 222 -1.78 13.50 18.53
C SER A 222 -0.32 13.25 18.93
N ASP A 223 0.33 12.30 18.27
CA ASP A 223 1.67 11.82 18.63
C ASP A 223 2.79 12.82 18.30
N VAL A 224 2.58 13.71 17.35
CA VAL A 224 3.56 14.79 17.06
C VAL A 224 3.64 15.82 18.18
N GLY A 225 2.61 15.92 19.04
CA GLY A 225 2.64 16.72 20.27
C GLY A 225 2.65 18.24 20.05
N VAL A 226 2.31 18.72 18.87
CA VAL A 226 2.17 20.13 18.51
C VAL A 226 0.87 20.36 17.73
N PRO A 227 0.25 21.56 17.83
CA PRO A 227 -0.95 21.86 17.06
C PRO A 227 -0.69 21.83 15.56
N VAL A 228 -1.42 20.99 14.82
CA VAL A 228 -1.40 20.93 13.36
C VAL A 228 -2.52 21.81 12.81
N ALA A 229 -2.19 22.77 11.95
CA ALA A 229 -3.14 23.75 11.44
C ALA A 229 -3.93 23.25 10.23
N GLU A 230 -3.30 22.48 9.36
CA GLU A 230 -3.86 22.02 8.10
C GLU A 230 -3.19 20.70 7.65
N LEU A 231 -3.94 19.86 6.93
CA LEU A 231 -3.43 18.69 6.23
C LEU A 231 -3.47 18.90 4.71
N CYS A 232 -2.56 18.21 3.99
CA CYS A 232 -2.72 17.91 2.57
C CYS A 232 -2.64 16.39 2.43
N ILE A 233 -3.73 15.77 1.96
CA ILE A 233 -3.82 14.31 1.82
C ILE A 233 -3.86 13.97 0.34
N ALA A 234 -2.72 13.58 -0.19
CA ALA A 234 -2.56 13.11 -1.55
C ALA A 234 -2.74 11.58 -1.57
N GLY A 235 -3.66 11.08 -2.34
CA GLY A 235 -3.91 9.64 -2.44
C GLY A 235 -4.48 9.28 -3.80
N ASN A 236 -4.39 7.98 -4.14
CA ASN A 236 -5.04 7.50 -5.35
C ASN A 236 -6.55 7.64 -5.25
N THR A 237 -7.22 7.56 -6.40
CA THR A 237 -8.66 7.85 -6.51
C THR A 237 -9.52 7.01 -5.57
N ALA A 238 -9.23 5.70 -5.45
CA ALA A 238 -10.00 4.81 -4.60
C ALA A 238 -9.79 5.12 -3.10
N MET A 239 -8.55 5.35 -2.68
CA MET A 239 -8.24 5.69 -1.29
C MET A 239 -8.84 7.03 -0.88
N THR A 240 -8.82 8.01 -1.77
CA THR A 240 -9.42 9.32 -1.57
C THR A 240 -10.95 9.22 -1.46
N SER A 241 -11.60 8.50 -2.38
CA SER A 241 -13.06 8.31 -2.34
C SER A 241 -13.52 7.59 -1.06
N ILE A 242 -12.79 6.55 -0.62
CA ILE A 242 -13.09 5.83 0.62
C ILE A 242 -12.87 6.73 1.85
N LEU A 243 -11.78 7.51 1.89
CA LEU A 243 -11.50 8.45 2.98
C LEU A 243 -12.62 9.48 3.15
N LEU A 244 -13.14 9.99 2.03
CA LEU A 244 -14.19 11.01 1.99
C LEU A 244 -15.61 10.43 2.08
N ASN A 245 -15.74 9.11 2.23
CA ASN A 245 -17.00 8.36 2.22
C ASN A 245 -17.86 8.59 0.96
N GLU A 246 -17.22 8.85 -0.18
CA GLU A 246 -17.87 9.06 -1.46
C GLU A 246 -18.22 7.74 -2.15
N ASP A 247 -19.26 7.74 -3.00
CA ASP A 247 -19.65 6.53 -3.73
C ASP A 247 -18.55 6.06 -4.69
N VAL A 248 -18.18 4.79 -4.55
CA VAL A 248 -17.14 4.15 -5.36
C VAL A 248 -17.69 3.31 -6.53
N ALA A 249 -19.01 3.28 -6.73
CA ALA A 249 -19.64 2.46 -7.77
C ALA A 249 -19.08 2.76 -9.17
N GLY A 250 -18.79 4.03 -9.46
CA GLY A 250 -18.17 4.45 -10.72
C GLY A 250 -16.75 3.90 -10.96
N LEU A 251 -16.05 3.47 -9.91
CA LEU A 251 -14.70 2.87 -10.01
C LEU A 251 -14.75 1.33 -10.07
N CYS A 252 -15.93 0.71 -9.87
CA CYS A 252 -16.03 -0.74 -9.76
C CYS A 252 -16.22 -1.45 -11.11
N ALA A 253 -16.67 -0.75 -12.14
CA ALA A 253 -16.94 -1.33 -13.47
C ALA A 253 -16.81 -0.29 -14.59
N ALA A 254 -16.34 -0.74 -15.75
CA ALA A 254 -16.30 0.10 -16.95
C ALA A 254 -17.73 0.38 -17.49
N PRO A 255 -17.99 1.57 -18.09
CA PRO A 255 -17.06 2.68 -18.20
C PRO A 255 -16.81 3.36 -16.85
N TYR A 256 -15.53 3.48 -16.49
CA TYR A 256 -15.14 4.06 -15.20
C TYR A 256 -15.52 5.54 -15.11
N ARG A 257 -15.95 5.97 -13.93
CA ARG A 257 -16.37 7.36 -13.66
C ARG A 257 -15.81 7.83 -12.35
N LEU A 258 -15.32 9.05 -12.36
CA LEU A 258 -14.86 9.75 -11.17
C LEU A 258 -16.05 10.47 -10.50
N THR A 259 -16.31 10.17 -9.23
CA THR A 259 -17.35 10.84 -8.43
C THR A 259 -16.77 12.02 -7.67
N GLU A 260 -15.56 11.87 -7.11
CA GLU A 260 -14.89 12.90 -6.31
C GLU A 260 -13.69 13.46 -7.08
N PRO A 261 -13.77 14.69 -7.60
CA PRO A 261 -12.70 15.28 -8.39
C PRO A 261 -11.55 15.87 -7.56
N GLY A 262 -11.65 15.95 -6.24
CA GLY A 262 -10.68 16.65 -5.41
C GLY A 262 -10.59 18.16 -5.67
N GLY A 263 -9.44 18.76 -5.45
CA GLY A 263 -9.20 20.20 -5.64
C GLY A 263 -9.92 21.07 -4.59
N ARG A 264 -10.26 20.50 -3.44
CA ARG A 264 -11.03 21.17 -2.36
C ARG A 264 -10.49 20.84 -0.99
N THR A 265 -10.88 21.65 -0.01
CA THR A 265 -10.70 21.32 1.40
C THR A 265 -11.87 20.45 1.87
N ALA A 266 -11.53 19.40 2.60
CA ALA A 266 -12.46 18.49 3.24
C ALA A 266 -12.37 18.61 4.77
N GLU A 267 -13.54 18.48 5.43
CA GLU A 267 -13.63 18.36 6.88
C GLU A 267 -13.71 16.88 7.26
N LEU A 268 -12.69 16.40 7.97
CA LEU A 268 -12.61 15.01 8.42
C LEU A 268 -12.80 14.95 9.95
N PRO A 269 -13.54 13.95 10.47
CA PRO A 269 -13.84 13.87 11.91
C PRO A 269 -12.59 13.91 12.78
N GLY A 270 -12.49 14.90 13.68
CA GLY A 270 -11.40 15.04 14.65
C GLY A 270 -10.01 15.32 14.06
N LEU A 271 -9.96 15.80 12.82
CA LEU A 271 -8.75 16.25 12.14
C LEU A 271 -8.86 17.73 11.77
N PRO A 272 -7.73 18.45 11.66
CA PRO A 272 -7.71 19.78 11.04
C PRO A 272 -8.21 19.73 9.58
N PRO A 273 -8.59 20.90 9.00
CA PRO A 273 -8.98 20.97 7.59
C PRO A 273 -7.95 20.29 6.68
N ALA A 274 -8.41 19.46 5.76
CA ALA A 274 -7.56 18.68 4.88
C ALA A 274 -7.77 19.10 3.42
N TRP A 275 -6.76 19.65 2.77
CA TRP A 275 -6.81 19.89 1.34
C TRP A 275 -6.54 18.60 0.58
N ILE A 276 -7.44 18.29 -0.34
CA ILE A 276 -7.40 17.10 -1.20
C ILE A 276 -6.95 17.53 -2.59
N PRO A 277 -5.81 17.08 -3.11
CA PRO A 277 -5.38 17.39 -4.46
C PRO A 277 -6.39 16.95 -5.51
N PRO A 278 -6.47 17.63 -6.68
CA PRO A 278 -7.40 17.25 -7.73
C PRO A 278 -7.06 15.87 -8.29
N GLN A 279 -8.09 15.16 -8.73
CA GLN A 279 -7.98 13.82 -9.32
C GLN A 279 -8.29 13.93 -10.82
N PRO A 280 -7.30 13.81 -11.72
CA PRO A 280 -7.49 14.04 -13.15
C PRO A 280 -8.42 13.03 -13.84
N ALA A 281 -8.45 11.77 -13.37
CA ALA A 281 -9.25 10.72 -13.98
C ALA A 281 -9.53 9.57 -13.00
N PRO A 282 -10.47 8.65 -13.33
CA PRO A 282 -10.54 7.36 -12.65
C PRO A 282 -9.16 6.69 -12.65
N PHE A 283 -8.68 6.25 -11.48
CA PHE A 283 -7.36 5.62 -11.29
C PHE A 283 -6.13 6.51 -11.58
N VAL A 284 -6.29 7.82 -11.75
CA VAL A 284 -5.20 8.81 -11.69
C VAL A 284 -5.58 9.81 -10.63
N GLY A 285 -5.02 9.65 -9.44
CA GLY A 285 -5.49 10.30 -8.23
C GLY A 285 -4.77 11.60 -7.87
N GLY A 286 -5.07 12.03 -6.64
CA GLY A 286 -4.46 13.20 -6.03
C GLY A 286 -2.98 13.03 -5.71
N ASP A 287 -2.49 11.80 -5.57
CA ASP A 287 -1.08 11.42 -5.46
C ASP A 287 -0.28 11.84 -6.71
N ILE A 288 -0.81 11.54 -7.89
CA ILE A 288 -0.21 11.94 -9.16
C ILE A 288 -0.27 13.45 -9.35
N SER A 289 -1.39 14.08 -9.02
CA SER A 289 -1.48 15.54 -9.08
C SER A 289 -0.49 16.22 -8.15
N ALA A 290 -0.35 15.74 -6.92
CA ALA A 290 0.65 16.24 -5.99
C ALA A 290 2.07 15.99 -6.53
N GLY A 291 2.35 14.81 -7.06
CA GLY A 291 3.62 14.51 -7.72
C GLY A 291 3.93 15.47 -8.86
N MET A 292 2.94 15.76 -9.68
CA MET A 292 3.09 16.75 -10.75
C MET A 292 3.27 18.16 -10.22
N ALA A 293 2.65 18.53 -9.09
CA ALA A 293 2.93 19.82 -8.45
C ALA A 293 4.39 19.94 -8.03
N ALA A 294 4.98 18.89 -7.46
CA ALA A 294 6.40 18.86 -7.13
C ALA A 294 7.29 19.05 -8.35
N LEU A 295 6.97 18.39 -9.47
CA LEU A 295 7.75 18.47 -10.70
C LEU A 295 7.53 19.79 -11.46
N LEU A 296 6.28 20.25 -11.60
CA LEU A 296 5.97 21.44 -12.41
C LEU A 296 6.31 22.76 -11.70
N TYR A 297 6.22 22.80 -10.36
CA TYR A 297 6.33 24.04 -9.59
C TYR A 297 7.51 24.07 -8.61
N GLY A 298 8.20 22.94 -8.45
CA GLY A 298 9.49 22.84 -7.77
C GLY A 298 10.64 23.12 -8.75
N GLU A 299 11.44 22.11 -9.03
CA GLU A 299 12.50 22.12 -10.05
C GLU A 299 12.01 21.32 -11.27
N PRO A 300 11.40 21.99 -12.27
CA PRO A 300 10.79 21.29 -13.39
C PRO A 300 11.85 20.58 -14.25
N PRO A 301 11.59 19.30 -14.62
CA PRO A 301 12.39 18.60 -15.60
C PRO A 301 12.32 19.29 -16.97
N GLU A 302 13.28 18.96 -17.84
CA GLU A 302 13.22 19.38 -19.25
C GLU A 302 12.03 18.68 -19.95
N PHE A 303 11.25 19.45 -20.72
CA PHE A 303 10.11 18.96 -21.50
C PHE A 303 10.52 18.44 -22.88
N PRO A 304 9.79 17.49 -23.45
CA PRO A 304 8.73 16.70 -22.80
C PRO A 304 9.31 15.68 -21.83
N PHE A 305 8.60 15.41 -20.73
CA PHE A 305 9.01 14.38 -19.78
C PHE A 305 7.89 13.39 -19.46
N LEU A 306 8.28 12.19 -19.07
CA LEU A 306 7.39 11.17 -18.53
C LEU A 306 7.57 11.11 -17.00
N LEU A 307 6.49 11.23 -16.23
CA LEU A 307 6.42 10.72 -14.87
C LEU A 307 5.80 9.32 -14.93
N ALA A 308 6.47 8.35 -14.38
CA ALA A 308 5.94 7.01 -14.12
C ALA A 308 5.99 6.74 -12.62
N ASP A 309 4.84 6.76 -11.96
CA ASP A 309 4.70 6.33 -10.57
C ASP A 309 4.43 4.83 -10.56
N MET A 310 5.32 4.08 -9.92
CA MET A 310 5.33 2.62 -9.99
C MET A 310 5.02 2.02 -8.62
N GLY A 311 3.74 1.94 -8.31
CA GLY A 311 3.18 1.25 -7.15
C GLY A 311 2.43 -0.02 -7.53
N THR A 312 1.43 -0.38 -6.75
CA THR A 312 0.45 -1.45 -7.04
C THR A 312 -0.32 -1.16 -8.34
N ASN A 313 -0.62 0.12 -8.60
CA ASN A 313 -0.97 0.62 -9.93
C ASN A 313 0.24 1.34 -10.53
N GLY A 314 0.31 1.38 -11.84
CA GLY A 314 1.21 2.27 -12.58
C GLY A 314 0.42 3.45 -13.11
N GLU A 315 0.76 4.62 -12.64
CA GLU A 315 0.20 5.87 -13.14
C GLU A 315 1.27 6.61 -13.92
N PHE A 316 0.86 7.09 -15.09
CA PHE A 316 1.77 7.70 -16.05
C PHE A 316 1.28 9.06 -16.47
N VAL A 317 2.19 10.05 -16.49
CA VAL A 317 1.95 11.39 -17.01
C VAL A 317 3.02 11.73 -18.04
N LEU A 318 2.62 11.90 -19.29
CA LEU A 318 3.47 12.46 -20.34
C LEU A 318 3.19 13.95 -20.44
N ALA A 319 4.05 14.77 -19.86
CA ALA A 319 3.97 16.22 -19.91
C ALA A 319 4.70 16.76 -21.14
N LEU A 320 3.97 17.41 -22.05
CA LEU A 320 4.53 18.06 -23.23
C LEU A 320 5.09 19.44 -22.89
N ASP A 321 4.41 20.13 -22.00
CA ASP A 321 4.76 21.42 -21.43
C ASP A 321 4.04 21.58 -20.06
N LYS A 322 4.01 22.80 -19.51
CA LYS A 322 3.40 23.08 -18.20
C LYS A 322 1.87 22.95 -18.16
N GLU A 323 1.22 22.90 -19.31
CA GLU A 323 -0.25 22.93 -19.42
C GLU A 323 -0.80 21.64 -20.06
N ARG A 324 -0.07 21.06 -21.01
CA ARG A 324 -0.53 19.91 -21.80
C ARG A 324 0.09 18.62 -21.28
N SER A 325 -0.76 17.74 -20.80
CA SER A 325 -0.35 16.41 -20.31
C SER A 325 -1.30 15.33 -20.79
N PHE A 326 -0.74 14.18 -21.15
CA PHE A 326 -1.46 12.93 -21.38
C PHE A 326 -1.27 12.05 -20.16
N ILE A 327 -2.34 11.42 -19.71
CA ILE A 327 -2.33 10.58 -18.51
C ILE A 327 -2.88 9.18 -18.81
N ALA A 328 -2.33 8.18 -18.18
CA ALA A 328 -2.80 6.80 -18.24
C ALA A 328 -2.61 6.11 -16.89
N SER A 329 -3.44 5.12 -16.61
CA SER A 329 -3.24 4.19 -15.49
C SER A 329 -3.40 2.76 -15.96
N VAL A 330 -2.63 1.86 -15.37
CA VAL A 330 -2.67 0.43 -15.64
C VAL A 330 -2.38 -0.35 -14.35
N PRO A 331 -3.07 -1.46 -14.08
CA PRO A 331 -2.73 -2.29 -12.95
C PRO A 331 -1.36 -2.96 -13.19
N LEU A 332 -0.38 -2.68 -12.33
CA LEU A 332 0.91 -3.36 -12.34
C LEU A 332 0.89 -4.59 -11.42
N GLY A 333 0.03 -4.58 -10.42
CA GLY A 333 0.06 -5.54 -9.32
C GLY A 333 1.19 -5.27 -8.33
N PRO A 334 1.17 -5.92 -7.17
CA PRO A 334 2.11 -5.63 -6.10
C PRO A 334 3.46 -6.33 -6.24
N SER A 335 3.77 -6.95 -7.40
CA SER A 335 4.98 -7.76 -7.60
C SER A 335 6.26 -6.94 -7.49
N LEU A 336 6.25 -5.68 -7.94
CA LEU A 336 7.40 -4.78 -7.78
C LEU A 336 7.59 -4.29 -6.34
N GLU A 337 6.56 -4.39 -5.50
CA GLU A 337 6.66 -4.20 -4.05
C GLU A 337 7.13 -5.49 -3.34
N GLY A 338 7.45 -6.54 -4.11
CA GLY A 338 7.86 -7.86 -3.61
C GLY A 338 6.70 -8.72 -3.09
N ILE A 339 5.44 -8.33 -3.36
CA ILE A 339 4.26 -9.05 -2.90
C ILE A 339 3.77 -9.99 -4.00
N GLY A 340 3.46 -11.23 -3.64
CA GLY A 340 2.99 -12.25 -4.60
C GLY A 340 4.09 -13.09 -5.25
N LEU A 341 5.36 -12.69 -5.10
CA LEU A 341 6.54 -13.47 -5.51
C LEU A 341 6.96 -14.41 -4.38
N ARG A 342 7.54 -15.56 -4.71
CA ARG A 342 7.78 -16.67 -3.78
C ARG A 342 8.64 -16.29 -2.57
N TYR A 343 9.74 -15.59 -2.78
CA TYR A 343 10.61 -15.01 -1.74
C TYR A 343 10.52 -13.50 -1.70
N GLY A 344 9.45 -12.95 -2.24
CA GLY A 344 9.25 -11.50 -2.32
C GLY A 344 9.01 -10.85 -0.96
N GLY A 345 9.39 -9.59 -0.84
CA GLY A 345 9.12 -8.78 0.34
C GLY A 345 9.57 -7.34 0.18
N VAL A 346 9.15 -6.52 1.13
CA VAL A 346 9.51 -5.09 1.16
C VAL A 346 11.02 -4.89 1.29
N ALA A 347 11.53 -3.77 0.78
CA ALA A 347 12.93 -3.38 0.90
C ALA A 347 13.25 -2.98 2.35
N ASP A 348 13.77 -3.93 3.14
CA ASP A 348 14.14 -3.74 4.55
C ASP A 348 15.40 -4.56 4.87
N THR A 349 15.93 -4.45 6.09
CA THR A 349 17.09 -5.22 6.55
C THR A 349 16.90 -6.72 6.31
N GLY A 350 17.86 -7.34 5.64
CA GLY A 350 17.81 -8.74 5.20
C GLY A 350 17.13 -8.96 3.84
N SER A 351 16.65 -7.90 3.18
CA SER A 351 16.14 -8.01 1.81
C SER A 351 17.29 -7.90 0.80
N VAL A 352 17.27 -8.76 -0.22
CA VAL A 352 18.19 -8.68 -1.37
C VAL A 352 17.68 -7.61 -2.31
N SER A 353 18.43 -6.53 -2.49
CA SER A 353 18.13 -5.41 -3.39
C SER A 353 18.78 -5.52 -4.77
N GLY A 354 19.67 -6.48 -4.96
CA GLY A 354 20.33 -6.73 -6.25
C GLY A 354 21.16 -8.00 -6.26
N PHE A 355 21.56 -8.41 -7.45
CA PHE A 355 22.49 -9.53 -7.66
C PHE A 355 23.66 -9.09 -8.54
N ARG A 356 24.85 -9.48 -8.12
CA ARG A 356 26.08 -9.29 -8.90
C ARG A 356 26.48 -10.59 -9.56
N LEU A 357 26.80 -10.51 -10.85
CA LEU A 357 27.40 -11.62 -11.59
C LEU A 357 28.90 -11.66 -11.30
N GLY A 358 29.37 -12.80 -10.82
CA GLY A 358 30.78 -13.07 -10.64
C GLY A 358 31.21 -14.37 -11.33
N PRO A 359 32.52 -14.69 -11.35
CA PRO A 359 33.03 -15.92 -11.93
C PRO A 359 32.43 -17.20 -11.33
N PHE A 360 31.98 -17.10 -10.09
CA PHE A 360 31.43 -18.23 -9.31
C PHE A 360 29.90 -18.30 -9.31
N GLY A 361 29.21 -17.34 -9.92
CA GLY A 361 27.74 -17.28 -9.98
C GLY A 361 27.15 -15.96 -9.54
N LEU A 362 25.94 -16.03 -8.99
CA LEU A 362 25.18 -14.90 -8.47
C LEU A 362 25.54 -14.62 -7.02
N SER A 363 25.83 -13.37 -6.70
CA SER A 363 26.08 -12.90 -5.33
C SER A 363 25.03 -11.87 -4.94
N PRO A 364 24.27 -12.05 -3.84
CA PRO A 364 23.23 -11.11 -3.43
C PRO A 364 23.83 -9.84 -2.84
N VAL A 365 23.17 -8.71 -3.08
CA VAL A 365 23.38 -7.44 -2.37
C VAL A 365 22.27 -7.30 -1.35
N VAL A 366 22.62 -7.39 -0.06
CA VAL A 366 21.64 -7.44 1.04
C VAL A 366 21.60 -6.13 1.78
N ILE A 367 20.40 -5.58 1.98
CA ILE A 367 20.19 -4.37 2.77
C ILE A 367 20.59 -4.65 4.22
N GLY A 368 21.43 -3.80 4.80
CA GLY A 368 21.94 -3.94 6.17
C GLY A 368 23.07 -4.95 6.33
N ASN A 369 23.60 -5.53 5.24
CA ASN A 369 24.71 -6.51 5.27
C ASN A 369 24.47 -7.71 6.22
N THR A 370 23.23 -8.17 6.30
CA THR A 370 22.81 -9.33 7.10
C THR A 370 22.58 -10.56 6.22
N GLU A 371 22.19 -11.68 6.81
CA GLU A 371 21.79 -12.85 6.04
C GLU A 371 20.54 -12.55 5.17
N PRO A 372 20.54 -13.01 3.90
CA PRO A 372 19.43 -12.81 3.00
C PRO A 372 18.19 -13.61 3.45
N LYS A 373 17.03 -12.95 3.51
CA LYS A 373 15.76 -13.56 3.96
C LYS A 373 14.67 -13.49 2.91
N ARG A 374 14.74 -12.49 2.01
CA ARG A 374 13.74 -12.20 0.99
C ARG A 374 14.38 -11.41 -0.15
N ILE A 375 13.67 -11.23 -1.24
CA ILE A 375 14.11 -10.45 -2.40
C ILE A 375 13.09 -9.31 -2.60
N CYS A 376 13.53 -8.06 -2.62
CA CYS A 376 12.62 -6.96 -2.95
C CYS A 376 12.50 -6.78 -4.47
N GLY A 377 11.55 -5.95 -4.93
CA GLY A 377 11.26 -5.77 -6.35
C GLY A 377 12.50 -5.42 -7.20
N THR A 378 13.35 -4.50 -6.70
CA THR A 378 14.61 -4.15 -7.37
C THR A 378 15.59 -5.33 -7.43
N GLY A 379 15.59 -6.18 -6.42
CA GLY A 379 16.37 -7.41 -6.39
C GLY A 379 15.94 -8.38 -7.49
N TYR A 380 14.62 -8.55 -7.71
CA TYR A 380 14.11 -9.38 -8.81
C TYR A 380 14.48 -8.80 -10.18
N LEU A 381 14.34 -7.50 -10.39
CA LEU A 381 14.75 -6.86 -11.65
C LEU A 381 16.24 -7.05 -11.92
N SER A 382 17.08 -6.86 -10.90
CA SER A 382 18.53 -7.10 -11.00
C SER A 382 18.87 -8.57 -11.29
N LEU A 383 18.12 -9.51 -10.68
CA LEU A 383 18.29 -10.94 -10.92
C LEU A 383 17.92 -11.30 -12.37
N LEU A 384 16.77 -10.84 -12.85
CA LEU A 384 16.32 -11.12 -14.21
C LEU A 384 17.26 -10.52 -15.26
N ASP A 385 17.75 -9.29 -15.05
CA ASP A 385 18.78 -8.69 -15.88
C ASP A 385 20.04 -9.58 -15.95
N ALA A 386 20.51 -10.06 -14.81
CA ALA A 386 21.66 -10.95 -14.74
C ALA A 386 21.43 -12.27 -15.49
N LEU A 387 20.24 -12.87 -15.35
CA LEU A 387 19.89 -14.14 -16.00
C LEU A 387 19.72 -13.99 -17.52
N LEU A 388 19.16 -12.89 -18.00
CA LEU A 388 19.08 -12.58 -19.44
C LEU A 388 20.48 -12.35 -20.03
N ARG A 389 21.33 -11.59 -19.36
CA ARG A 389 22.72 -11.34 -19.81
C ARG A 389 23.57 -12.61 -19.91
N THR A 390 23.33 -13.59 -19.06
CA THR A 390 24.04 -14.87 -19.12
C THR A 390 23.51 -15.80 -20.20
N GLY A 391 22.30 -15.56 -20.70
CA GLY A 391 21.57 -16.48 -21.56
C GLY A 391 20.99 -17.67 -20.80
N PHE A 392 20.72 -17.53 -19.49
CA PHE A 392 19.97 -18.51 -18.71
C PHE A 392 18.48 -18.47 -19.03
N LEU A 393 17.95 -17.26 -19.22
CA LEU A 393 16.60 -17.00 -19.73
C LEU A 393 16.68 -16.48 -21.16
N ASP A 394 15.70 -16.86 -21.98
CA ASP A 394 15.46 -16.22 -23.27
C ASP A 394 14.57 -14.96 -23.11
N ALA A 395 14.35 -14.23 -24.19
CA ALA A 395 13.53 -13.02 -24.18
C ALA A 395 12.07 -13.27 -23.73
N THR A 396 11.57 -14.50 -23.85
CA THR A 396 10.21 -14.85 -23.37
C THR A 396 10.16 -15.21 -21.89
N GLY A 397 11.29 -15.09 -21.18
CA GLY A 397 11.40 -15.44 -19.76
C GLY A 397 11.45 -16.93 -19.48
N ARG A 398 11.63 -17.77 -20.51
CA ARG A 398 11.78 -19.21 -20.38
C ARG A 398 13.25 -19.60 -20.24
N LEU A 399 13.48 -20.79 -19.69
CA LEU A 399 14.82 -21.35 -19.66
C LEU A 399 15.33 -21.51 -21.09
N ALA A 400 16.54 -21.02 -21.37
CA ALA A 400 17.15 -21.14 -22.68
C ALA A 400 17.31 -22.61 -23.08
N SER A 401 16.98 -22.93 -24.33
CA SER A 401 17.08 -24.30 -24.87
C SER A 401 18.52 -24.76 -25.07
N ALA A 402 19.46 -23.82 -25.23
CA ALA A 402 20.89 -24.06 -25.32
C ALA A 402 21.63 -23.02 -24.47
N SER A 403 22.66 -23.48 -23.75
CA SER A 403 23.49 -22.57 -22.95
C SER A 403 24.42 -21.78 -23.87
N VAL A 404 24.32 -20.45 -23.79
CA VAL A 404 25.17 -19.52 -24.55
C VAL A 404 26.42 -19.11 -23.75
N SER A 405 26.52 -19.50 -22.48
CA SER A 405 27.70 -19.24 -21.66
C SER A 405 27.97 -20.37 -20.64
N PRO A 406 29.24 -20.55 -20.19
CA PRO A 406 29.56 -21.55 -19.17
C PRO A 406 28.81 -21.32 -17.86
N LEU A 407 28.51 -20.06 -17.52
CA LEU A 407 27.72 -19.71 -16.35
C LEU A 407 26.26 -20.11 -16.49
N ALA A 408 25.65 -19.85 -17.65
CA ALA A 408 24.30 -20.32 -17.94
C ALA A 408 24.19 -21.84 -17.86
N ALA A 409 25.18 -22.58 -18.43
CA ALA A 409 25.21 -24.04 -18.36
C ALA A 409 25.25 -24.54 -16.91
N ARG A 410 26.06 -23.90 -16.05
CA ARG A 410 26.13 -24.23 -14.63
C ARG A 410 24.81 -23.98 -13.91
N LEU A 411 24.22 -22.81 -14.11
CA LEU A 411 22.94 -22.45 -13.51
C LEU A 411 21.81 -23.38 -13.97
N LEU A 412 21.77 -23.72 -15.27
CA LEU A 412 20.81 -24.68 -15.80
C LEU A 412 20.94 -26.07 -15.17
N GLY A 413 22.18 -26.48 -14.83
CA GLY A 413 22.47 -27.73 -14.12
C GLY A 413 21.97 -27.79 -12.67
N THR A 414 21.65 -26.64 -12.05
CA THR A 414 21.11 -26.56 -10.68
C THR A 414 19.59 -26.38 -10.65
N VAL A 415 18.93 -26.24 -11.82
CA VAL A 415 17.48 -26.07 -11.91
C VAL A 415 16.76 -27.32 -11.42
N GLU A 416 15.87 -27.12 -10.49
CA GLU A 416 14.92 -28.12 -10.02
C GLU A 416 13.63 -28.06 -10.82
N ARG A 417 13.03 -29.24 -11.14
CA ARG A 417 11.79 -29.34 -11.90
C ARG A 417 10.77 -30.15 -11.11
N GLY A 418 9.59 -29.58 -10.92
CA GLY A 418 8.49 -30.20 -10.17
C GLY A 418 7.13 -29.93 -10.81
N ALA A 419 6.05 -30.35 -10.15
CA ALA A 419 4.69 -30.15 -10.61
C ALA A 419 4.30 -28.67 -10.77
N ALA A 420 4.93 -27.78 -9.98
CA ALA A 420 4.71 -26.32 -10.03
C ALA A 420 5.59 -25.60 -11.07
N GLY A 421 6.34 -26.32 -11.90
CA GLY A 421 7.27 -25.75 -12.88
C GLY A 421 8.73 -25.91 -12.47
N TRP A 422 9.57 -24.96 -12.88
CA TRP A 422 11.00 -24.96 -12.56
C TRP A 422 11.32 -23.93 -11.46
N SER A 423 12.38 -24.22 -10.71
CA SER A 423 12.98 -23.27 -9.77
C SER A 423 14.50 -23.29 -9.86
N LEU A 424 15.12 -22.11 -9.68
CA LEU A 424 16.56 -21.92 -9.61
C LEU A 424 16.93 -21.63 -8.15
N PRO A 425 17.72 -22.49 -7.48
CA PRO A 425 18.24 -22.23 -6.15
C PRO A 425 19.11 -20.97 -6.14
N LEU A 426 18.91 -20.13 -5.14
CA LEU A 426 19.63 -18.88 -4.93
C LEU A 426 20.37 -18.90 -3.58
N PRO A 427 21.42 -18.06 -3.41
CA PRO A 427 22.09 -17.92 -2.13
C PRO A 427 21.13 -17.59 -0.98
N GLY A 428 21.39 -18.14 0.20
CA GLY A 428 20.57 -17.93 1.40
C GLY A 428 19.32 -18.82 1.46
N GLY A 429 19.30 -19.94 0.72
CA GLY A 429 18.19 -20.89 0.74
C GLY A 429 16.92 -20.40 0.04
N MET A 430 17.03 -19.31 -0.72
CA MET A 430 15.96 -18.78 -1.57
C MET A 430 15.94 -19.47 -2.93
N GLU A 431 14.92 -19.24 -3.72
CA GLU A 431 14.82 -19.71 -5.10
C GLU A 431 14.03 -18.72 -5.96
N LEU A 432 14.30 -18.73 -7.26
CA LEU A 432 13.50 -18.06 -8.28
C LEU A 432 12.64 -19.11 -8.98
N ALA A 433 11.33 -18.95 -8.96
CA ALA A 433 10.41 -19.80 -9.71
C ALA A 433 10.09 -19.21 -11.09
N GLY A 434 9.75 -20.07 -12.06
CA GLY A 434 9.27 -19.61 -13.37
C GLY A 434 8.04 -18.72 -13.29
N ALA A 435 7.17 -18.96 -12.30
CA ALA A 435 6.01 -18.12 -12.03
C ALA A 435 6.39 -16.69 -11.60
N ASP A 436 7.50 -16.51 -10.84
CA ASP A 436 7.97 -15.17 -10.47
C ASP A 436 8.42 -14.37 -11.70
N VAL A 437 9.08 -15.05 -12.65
CA VAL A 437 9.49 -14.44 -13.94
C VAL A 437 8.28 -13.96 -14.72
N GLU A 438 7.22 -14.78 -14.78
CA GLU A 438 5.97 -14.44 -15.48
C GLU A 438 5.28 -13.24 -14.84
N GLU A 439 5.25 -13.15 -13.51
CA GLU A 439 4.67 -11.99 -12.80
C GLU A 439 5.41 -10.69 -13.16
N ILE A 440 6.74 -10.70 -13.20
CA ILE A 440 7.52 -9.51 -13.60
C ILE A 440 7.31 -9.17 -15.08
N LEU A 441 7.17 -10.18 -15.95
CA LEU A 441 6.83 -9.95 -17.37
C LEU A 441 5.47 -9.26 -17.53
N LYS A 442 4.47 -9.63 -16.72
CA LYS A 442 3.14 -8.97 -16.73
C LYS A 442 3.26 -7.49 -16.38
N VAL A 443 4.04 -7.18 -15.35
CA VAL A 443 4.30 -5.78 -14.95
C VAL A 443 5.00 -5.01 -16.06
N LYS A 444 6.04 -5.60 -16.64
CA LYS A 444 6.77 -5.00 -17.76
C LYS A 444 5.86 -4.77 -18.97
N ALA A 445 5.02 -5.73 -19.31
CA ALA A 445 4.09 -5.61 -20.43
C ALA A 445 3.09 -4.46 -20.22
N ALA A 446 2.53 -4.34 -19.01
CA ALA A 446 1.62 -3.27 -18.65
C ALA A 446 2.30 -1.88 -18.72
N PHE A 447 3.52 -1.76 -18.19
CA PHE A 447 4.31 -0.53 -18.27
C PHE A 447 4.58 -0.11 -19.73
N SER A 448 5.10 -1.06 -20.54
CA SER A 448 5.45 -0.76 -21.94
C SER A 448 4.22 -0.42 -22.78
N LEU A 449 3.08 -1.06 -22.52
CA LEU A 449 1.80 -0.74 -23.17
C LEU A 449 1.36 0.70 -22.82
N ALA A 450 1.45 1.10 -21.55
CA ALA A 450 1.08 2.45 -21.13
C ALA A 450 1.96 3.50 -21.80
N LEU A 451 3.28 3.30 -21.78
CA LEU A 451 4.23 4.21 -22.42
C LEU A 451 4.00 4.34 -23.94
N GLU A 452 3.86 3.20 -24.63
CA GLU A 452 3.58 3.21 -26.08
C GLU A 452 2.28 3.94 -26.41
N SER A 453 1.24 3.71 -25.61
CA SER A 453 -0.07 4.35 -25.82
C SER A 453 -0.03 5.86 -25.60
N LEU A 454 0.71 6.33 -24.60
CA LEU A 454 0.90 7.76 -24.34
C LEU A 454 1.69 8.44 -25.46
N LEU A 455 2.77 7.81 -25.92
CA LEU A 455 3.56 8.32 -27.05
C LEU A 455 2.72 8.38 -28.33
N ALA A 456 1.95 7.34 -28.62
CA ALA A 456 1.06 7.32 -29.78
C ALA A 456 -0.03 8.41 -29.70
N ALA A 457 -0.66 8.59 -28.55
CA ALA A 457 -1.70 9.60 -28.33
C ALA A 457 -1.16 11.04 -28.46
N SER A 458 0.07 11.27 -28.02
CA SER A 458 0.73 12.58 -28.08
C SER A 458 1.38 12.87 -29.44
N GLY A 459 1.54 11.87 -30.31
CA GLY A 459 2.28 11.98 -31.55
C GLY A 459 3.81 12.09 -31.38
N LEU A 460 4.32 11.76 -30.18
CA LEU A 460 5.76 11.80 -29.89
C LEU A 460 6.42 10.45 -30.15
N GLU A 461 7.66 10.53 -30.64
CA GLU A 461 8.55 9.38 -30.63
C GLU A 461 9.31 9.32 -29.29
N SER A 462 9.66 8.10 -28.82
CA SER A 462 10.38 7.90 -27.56
C SER A 462 11.67 8.71 -27.46
N ARG A 463 12.39 8.88 -28.58
CA ARG A 463 13.63 9.69 -28.64
C ARG A 463 13.43 11.18 -28.32
N ALA A 464 12.20 11.69 -28.46
CA ALA A 464 11.87 13.08 -28.16
C ALA A 464 11.71 13.35 -26.66
N LEU A 465 11.55 12.30 -25.83
CA LEU A 465 11.50 12.47 -24.39
C LEU A 465 12.83 13.03 -23.87
N ALA A 466 12.78 14.18 -23.23
CA ALA A 466 13.95 14.79 -22.62
C ALA A 466 14.29 14.15 -21.27
N ARG A 467 13.28 13.69 -20.51
CA ARG A 467 13.45 13.11 -19.18
C ARG A 467 12.42 12.01 -18.92
N VAL A 468 12.82 11.00 -18.15
CA VAL A 468 11.94 9.99 -17.52
C VAL A 468 12.10 10.10 -16.02
N CYS A 469 11.04 10.47 -15.33
CA CYS A 469 10.99 10.62 -13.87
C CYS A 469 10.29 9.37 -13.30
N LEU A 470 11.00 8.60 -12.48
CA LEU A 470 10.44 7.43 -11.81
C LEU A 470 10.05 7.81 -10.38
N GLY A 471 8.74 7.79 -10.09
CA GLY A 471 8.17 7.98 -8.77
C GLY A 471 7.92 6.67 -8.03
N GLY A 472 7.45 6.81 -6.78
CA GLY A 472 7.10 5.69 -5.93
C GLY A 472 8.29 4.97 -5.29
N ALA A 473 8.00 4.00 -4.45
CA ALA A 473 9.01 3.25 -3.67
C ALA A 473 10.05 2.52 -4.55
N LEU A 474 9.67 2.18 -5.78
CA LEU A 474 10.56 1.50 -6.72
C LEU A 474 11.53 2.47 -7.40
N GLY A 475 11.11 3.73 -7.62
CA GLY A 475 11.94 4.75 -8.25
C GLY A 475 13.22 5.05 -7.47
N GLU A 476 13.20 4.93 -6.13
CA GLU A 476 14.38 5.23 -5.30
C GLU A 476 15.54 4.24 -5.44
N HIS A 477 15.29 3.00 -5.88
CA HIS A 477 16.29 1.92 -5.83
C HIS A 477 16.44 1.15 -7.13
N MET A 478 15.84 1.63 -8.23
CA MET A 478 15.87 0.93 -9.52
C MET A 478 17.31 0.86 -10.06
N PRO A 479 17.80 -0.33 -10.45
CA PRO A 479 19.09 -0.41 -11.12
C PRO A 479 18.96 0.31 -12.47
N GLU A 480 19.58 1.44 -12.61
CA GLU A 480 19.51 2.28 -13.80
C GLU A 480 19.78 1.51 -15.11
N THR A 481 20.60 0.47 -15.05
CA THR A 481 21.01 -0.32 -16.22
C THR A 481 20.05 -1.45 -16.63
N ALA A 482 19.04 -1.77 -15.83
CA ALA A 482 18.17 -2.93 -16.08
C ALA A 482 16.94 -2.59 -16.94
N LEU A 483 16.44 -1.35 -16.90
CA LEU A 483 15.15 -0.99 -17.47
C LEU A 483 15.07 -1.14 -19.00
N GLU A 484 16.11 -0.74 -19.72
CA GLU A 484 16.19 -0.93 -21.17
C GLU A 484 16.33 -2.39 -21.54
N ARG A 485 17.24 -3.12 -20.89
CA ARG A 485 17.44 -4.55 -21.17
C ARG A 485 16.26 -5.41 -20.80
N LEU A 486 15.56 -5.07 -19.75
CA LEU A 486 14.30 -5.72 -19.41
C LEU A 486 13.14 -5.29 -20.33
N GLY A 487 13.33 -4.24 -21.12
CA GLY A 487 12.35 -3.73 -22.07
C GLY A 487 11.25 -2.86 -21.44
N PHE A 488 11.42 -2.36 -20.21
CA PHE A 488 10.52 -1.35 -19.64
C PHE A 488 10.63 -0.06 -20.43
N LEU A 489 11.85 0.38 -20.72
CA LEU A 489 12.13 1.60 -21.47
C LEU A 489 12.69 1.28 -22.86
N PRO A 490 12.31 2.05 -23.89
CA PRO A 490 13.00 2.07 -25.18
C PRO A 490 14.48 2.41 -25.04
N GLN A 491 15.29 1.95 -25.98
CA GLN A 491 16.73 2.22 -26.03
C GLN A 491 17.03 3.73 -26.05
N GLY A 492 18.04 4.15 -25.29
CA GLY A 492 18.51 5.53 -25.19
C GLY A 492 17.79 6.38 -24.15
N LEU A 493 16.75 5.87 -23.47
CA LEU A 493 16.06 6.60 -22.41
C LEU A 493 16.69 6.41 -21.02
N GLN A 494 17.44 5.36 -20.81
CA GLN A 494 18.10 5.06 -19.54
C GLN A 494 18.96 6.24 -19.04
N ALA A 495 19.79 6.85 -19.92
CA ALA A 495 20.63 7.98 -19.56
C ALA A 495 19.85 9.27 -19.21
N ARG A 496 18.54 9.29 -19.49
CA ARG A 496 17.62 10.39 -19.22
C ARG A 496 16.67 10.06 -18.07
N THR A 497 16.83 8.91 -17.45
CA THR A 497 15.98 8.44 -16.35
C THR A 497 16.53 8.92 -15.01
N VAL A 498 15.65 9.44 -14.16
CA VAL A 498 15.96 9.94 -12.82
C VAL A 498 14.97 9.35 -11.83
N ALA A 499 15.48 8.91 -10.70
CA ALA A 499 14.66 8.50 -9.56
C ALA A 499 14.22 9.76 -8.79
N GLU A 500 12.92 9.96 -8.69
CA GLU A 500 12.30 11.14 -8.06
C GLU A 500 11.84 10.87 -6.61
N GLY A 501 11.94 9.63 -6.13
CA GLY A 501 11.46 9.25 -4.82
C GLY A 501 9.95 9.42 -4.67
N ASN A 502 9.49 9.75 -3.45
CA ASN A 502 8.06 9.97 -3.20
C ASN A 502 7.63 11.37 -3.67
N THR A 503 7.27 11.48 -4.94
CA THR A 503 6.80 12.74 -5.55
C THR A 503 5.47 13.21 -4.96
N SER A 504 4.56 12.28 -4.61
CA SER A 504 3.27 12.54 -3.99
C SER A 504 3.42 13.31 -2.68
N LEU A 505 4.23 12.77 -1.75
CA LEU A 505 4.48 13.41 -0.46
C LEU A 505 5.20 14.76 -0.60
N ARG A 506 6.19 14.83 -1.49
CA ARG A 506 6.92 16.08 -1.79
C ARG A 506 5.97 17.15 -2.34
N GLY A 507 5.05 16.77 -3.19
CA GLY A 507 4.02 17.65 -3.75
C GLY A 507 3.00 18.08 -2.71
N ALA A 508 2.53 17.16 -1.85
CA ALA A 508 1.64 17.50 -0.75
C ALA A 508 2.28 18.53 0.20
N ALA A 509 3.57 18.38 0.50
CA ALA A 509 4.35 19.34 1.30
C ALA A 509 4.45 20.71 0.59
N LEU A 510 4.72 20.71 -0.70
CA LEU A 510 4.78 21.95 -1.51
C LEU A 510 3.43 22.70 -1.50
N LEU A 511 2.32 21.99 -1.63
CA LEU A 511 0.96 22.56 -1.67
C LEU A 511 0.49 23.10 -0.32
N LEU A 512 1.08 22.64 0.79
CA LEU A 512 0.89 23.22 2.11
C LEU A 512 1.71 24.51 2.33
N THR A 513 2.92 24.54 1.79
CA THR A 513 3.82 25.68 1.93
C THR A 513 3.52 26.78 0.93
N ARG A 514 2.94 26.44 -0.23
CA ARG A 514 2.62 27.34 -1.34
C ARG A 514 1.18 27.16 -1.82
N PRO A 515 0.18 27.55 -1.01
CA PRO A 515 -1.25 27.32 -1.31
C PRO A 515 -1.73 28.02 -2.59
N GLU A 516 -1.05 29.06 -3.06
CA GLU A 516 -1.33 29.74 -4.34
C GLU A 516 -1.16 28.81 -5.56
N LEU A 517 -0.46 27.69 -5.41
CA LEU A 517 -0.31 26.68 -6.46
C LEU A 517 -1.52 25.78 -6.63
N ARG A 518 -2.40 25.70 -5.63
CA ARG A 518 -3.57 24.82 -5.61
C ARG A 518 -4.50 25.06 -6.80
N GLU A 519 -4.82 26.33 -7.08
CA GLU A 519 -5.66 26.68 -8.23
C GLU A 519 -4.99 26.36 -9.58
N ARG A 520 -3.68 26.53 -9.65
CA ARG A 520 -2.92 26.17 -10.87
C ARG A 520 -2.95 24.66 -11.11
N LEU A 521 -2.85 23.88 -10.05
CA LEU A 521 -2.93 22.42 -10.11
C LEU A 521 -4.33 21.94 -10.50
N VAL A 522 -5.39 22.57 -9.99
CA VAL A 522 -6.77 22.28 -10.42
C VAL A 522 -6.95 22.53 -11.92
N ARG A 523 -6.44 23.65 -12.44
CA ARG A 523 -6.47 23.94 -13.90
C ARG A 523 -5.69 22.91 -14.70
N TRP A 524 -4.47 22.54 -14.25
CA TRP A 524 -3.67 21.50 -14.90
C TRP A 524 -4.44 20.16 -14.95
N SER A 525 -4.99 19.72 -13.83
CA SER A 525 -5.76 18.47 -13.74
C SER A 525 -6.94 18.44 -14.71
N SER A 526 -7.69 19.54 -14.81
CA SER A 526 -8.83 19.66 -15.73
C SER A 526 -8.42 19.68 -17.21
N GLY A 527 -7.16 20.04 -17.51
CA GLY A 527 -6.60 20.08 -18.86
C GLY A 527 -5.92 18.77 -19.31
N CYS A 528 -5.83 17.77 -18.43
CA CYS A 528 -5.21 16.49 -18.77
C CYS A 528 -6.03 15.69 -19.79
N THR A 529 -5.36 15.06 -20.74
CA THR A 529 -5.98 14.14 -21.70
C THR A 529 -5.81 12.71 -21.22
N LEU A 530 -6.92 12.04 -20.87
CA LEU A 530 -6.89 10.63 -20.48
C LEU A 530 -6.71 9.74 -21.72
N VAL A 531 -5.72 8.86 -21.68
CA VAL A 531 -5.54 7.73 -22.59
C VAL A 531 -6.12 6.49 -21.94
N ASP A 532 -7.38 6.20 -22.26
CA ASP A 532 -8.09 5.03 -21.71
C ASP A 532 -7.59 3.75 -22.34
N LEU A 533 -6.71 3.04 -21.64
CA LEU A 533 -6.12 1.78 -22.09
C LEU A 533 -7.17 0.66 -22.11
N ALA A 534 -8.11 0.66 -21.20
CA ALA A 534 -9.14 -0.38 -21.10
C ALA A 534 -10.16 -0.31 -22.26
N ALA A 535 -10.36 0.86 -22.83
CA ALA A 535 -11.25 1.06 -23.98
C ALA A 535 -10.61 0.71 -25.33
N ARG A 536 -9.31 0.36 -25.37
CA ARG A 536 -8.61 0.02 -26.62
C ARG A 536 -9.03 -1.35 -27.15
N PRO A 537 -9.50 -1.45 -28.41
CA PRO A 537 -9.90 -2.73 -29.01
C PRO A 537 -8.73 -3.72 -29.15
N ASP A 538 -7.51 -3.21 -29.32
CA ASP A 538 -6.27 -3.97 -29.51
C ASP A 538 -5.48 -4.20 -28.20
N PHE A 539 -6.07 -3.86 -27.04
CA PHE A 539 -5.39 -3.96 -25.73
C PHE A 539 -4.70 -5.31 -25.51
N THR A 540 -5.44 -6.41 -25.69
CA THR A 540 -4.89 -7.75 -25.46
C THR A 540 -3.74 -8.07 -26.40
N ALA A 541 -3.86 -7.72 -27.70
CA ALA A 541 -2.81 -7.98 -28.68
C ALA A 541 -1.54 -7.17 -28.36
N LEU A 542 -1.68 -5.91 -27.99
CA LEU A 542 -0.58 -5.03 -27.57
C LEU A 542 0.07 -5.53 -26.28
N TYR A 543 -0.74 -5.89 -25.27
CA TYR A 543 -0.25 -6.43 -24.02
C TYR A 543 0.59 -7.69 -24.24
N MET A 544 0.07 -8.65 -25.02
CA MET A 544 0.78 -9.90 -25.35
C MET A 544 2.06 -9.66 -26.16
N ARG A 545 2.10 -8.65 -27.04
CA ARG A 545 3.33 -8.25 -27.74
C ARG A 545 4.42 -7.80 -26.77
N HIS A 546 4.04 -7.16 -25.69
CA HIS A 546 4.97 -6.70 -24.66
C HIS A 546 5.35 -7.76 -23.61
N MET A 547 4.76 -8.97 -23.66
CA MET A 547 5.11 -10.10 -22.79
C MET A 547 6.45 -10.76 -23.18
N VAL A 548 7.45 -9.94 -23.47
CA VAL A 548 8.83 -10.33 -23.78
C VAL A 548 9.79 -9.33 -23.17
N PHE A 549 10.97 -9.78 -22.76
CA PHE A 549 12.08 -8.92 -22.35
C PHE A 549 12.83 -8.38 -23.57
N GLY A 550 13.49 -7.22 -23.42
CA GLY A 550 14.34 -6.62 -24.44
C GLY A 550 13.74 -5.55 -25.29
#